data_4331ca3c8e6afda5a394e2aa5333eca5
#
_entry.id   4331ca3c8e6afda5a394e2aa5333eca5
#
_cell.length_a   1.000
_cell.length_b   1.000
_cell.length_c   1.000
_cell.angle_alpha   90.00
_cell.angle_beta   90.00
_cell.angle_gamma   90.00
#
_symmetry.space_group_name_H-M   'P 1'
#
loop_
_entity.id
_entity.type
_entity.pdbx_description
1 polymer ?
#
loop_
_entity_poly.entity_id
_entity_poly.type
_entity_poly.pdbx_seq_one_letter_code
_entity_poly.pdbx_strand_id
1 'polypeptide(L)'
;RFKELGLAGLRLDLGFSGSEEAAMSFDDTDLKIELNISNGTRYVENILSYQANVGNIIGCHNFYPRKYTGLSREHFLRTSKQFKDLNLRTAAFVSSNSGEFGPWFVVDGGLPTMEEHRGVEITVQAKDLWNTGLIDDVIVGNMFASEDELRALSELNRNELQLAVEFLDGATDVEKEIVLTQKHFNRGDASEYVLRSTMTRVNFKQHDFPAHDTNTIAKGDVTIDNNGYERYKGEMQVALQEMENSGNTNIVARIVPEERYLLDTILPWQHFRLVEK
;
A
#
# COMPACT_ATOMS: atom_id res chain seq x y z
N ARG A 1 -19.34 31.58 6.36
CA ARG A 1 -19.01 31.15 7.74
C ARG A 1 -17.93 30.09 7.79
N PHE A 2 -18.06 28.92 7.12
CA PHE A 2 -17.08 27.85 7.17
C PHE A 2 -15.73 28.24 6.55
N LYS A 3 -15.75 28.97 5.43
CA LYS A 3 -14.53 29.51 4.80
C LYS A 3 -13.80 30.52 5.69
N GLU A 4 -14.53 31.36 6.41
CA GLU A 4 -14.00 32.33 7.37
C GLU A 4 -13.25 31.63 8.53
N LEU A 5 -13.61 30.39 8.82
CA LEU A 5 -12.92 29.52 9.78
C LEU A 5 -11.65 28.85 9.21
N GLY A 6 -11.32 29.10 7.94
CA GLY A 6 -10.15 28.51 7.28
C GLY A 6 -10.33 27.07 6.82
N LEU A 7 -11.56 26.54 6.80
CA LEU A 7 -11.82 25.16 6.36
C LEU A 7 -11.59 25.02 4.86
N ALA A 8 -10.96 23.91 4.45
CA ALA A 8 -10.74 23.54 3.05
C ALA A 8 -11.91 22.73 2.48
N GLY A 9 -12.70 22.07 3.31
CA GLY A 9 -13.83 21.25 2.91
C GLY A 9 -14.78 20.91 4.04
N LEU A 10 -15.90 20.30 3.70
CA LEU A 10 -16.92 19.81 4.62
C LEU A 10 -17.22 18.35 4.31
N ARG A 11 -17.14 17.48 5.31
CA ARG A 11 -17.58 16.10 5.21
C ARG A 11 -19.10 16.01 5.38
N LEU A 12 -19.73 15.38 4.39
CA LEU A 12 -21.14 15.01 4.43
C LEU A 12 -21.28 13.53 4.75
N ASP A 13 -21.57 13.20 6.01
CA ASP A 13 -21.58 11.80 6.45
C ASP A 13 -22.81 11.04 5.94
N LEU A 14 -23.97 11.65 5.97
CA LEU A 14 -25.22 11.08 5.43
C LEU A 14 -25.65 11.69 4.09
N GLY A 15 -25.29 12.94 3.84
CA GLY A 15 -25.68 13.66 2.62
C GLY A 15 -27.16 14.02 2.56
N PHE A 16 -27.59 14.46 1.36
CA PHE A 16 -28.96 14.91 1.04
C PHE A 16 -29.52 14.10 -0.14
N SER A 17 -30.12 14.76 -1.15
CA SER A 17 -30.76 14.10 -2.28
C SER A 17 -29.83 13.88 -3.51
N GLY A 18 -28.68 14.52 -3.53
CA GLY A 18 -27.76 14.57 -4.68
C GLY A 18 -27.80 15.91 -5.41
N SER A 19 -28.97 16.52 -5.55
CA SER A 19 -29.11 17.86 -6.18
C SER A 19 -28.54 18.97 -5.31
N GLU A 20 -28.68 18.86 -4.00
CA GLU A 20 -28.11 19.81 -3.05
C GLU A 20 -26.59 19.74 -3.04
N GLU A 21 -25.99 18.54 -3.02
CA GLU A 21 -24.54 18.38 -3.11
C GLU A 21 -23.99 18.92 -4.43
N ALA A 22 -24.71 18.68 -5.53
CA ALA A 22 -24.33 19.23 -6.81
C ALA A 22 -24.34 20.77 -6.78
N ALA A 23 -25.36 21.37 -6.21
CA ALA A 23 -25.41 22.83 -6.03
C ALA A 23 -24.31 23.35 -5.10
N MET A 24 -24.04 22.66 -3.98
CA MET A 24 -22.96 23.00 -3.03
C MET A 24 -21.58 22.95 -3.68
N SER A 25 -21.37 22.08 -4.67
CA SER A 25 -20.09 21.95 -5.37
C SER A 25 -19.70 23.19 -6.20
N PHE A 26 -20.63 24.10 -6.45
CA PHE A 26 -20.42 25.38 -7.13
C PHE A 26 -20.31 26.57 -6.18
N ASP A 27 -20.18 26.33 -4.86
CA ASP A 27 -19.98 27.42 -3.90
C ASP A 27 -18.74 28.27 -4.25
N ASP A 28 -18.90 29.58 -4.28
CA ASP A 28 -17.84 30.55 -4.65
C ASP A 28 -16.66 30.56 -3.67
N THR A 29 -16.73 29.81 -2.58
CA THR A 29 -15.70 29.75 -1.55
C THR A 29 -14.65 28.69 -1.80
N ASP A 30 -14.73 27.89 -2.86
CA ASP A 30 -13.84 26.74 -3.17
C ASP A 30 -13.81 25.66 -2.06
N LEU A 31 -14.84 25.59 -1.21
CA LEU A 31 -14.96 24.53 -0.22
C LEU A 31 -15.19 23.18 -0.91
N LYS A 32 -14.36 22.21 -0.60
CA LYS A 32 -14.56 20.84 -1.07
C LYS A 32 -15.71 20.18 -0.32
N ILE A 33 -16.43 19.32 -1.01
CA ILE A 33 -17.42 18.44 -0.44
C ILE A 33 -16.84 17.05 -0.35
N GLU A 34 -16.69 16.56 0.87
CA GLU A 34 -16.18 15.23 1.11
C GLU A 34 -17.32 14.24 1.33
N LEU A 35 -17.37 13.21 0.48
CA LEU A 35 -18.39 12.18 0.50
C LEU A 35 -17.85 10.89 1.16
N ASN A 36 -18.75 10.15 1.81
CA ASN A 36 -18.41 8.87 2.42
C ASN A 36 -18.34 7.75 1.37
N ILE A 37 -17.13 7.24 1.12
CA ILE A 37 -16.88 6.11 0.20
C ILE A 37 -17.37 4.78 0.78
N SER A 38 -17.27 4.60 2.11
CA SER A 38 -17.45 3.31 2.79
C SER A 38 -18.82 2.70 2.62
N ASN A 39 -19.85 3.50 2.35
CA ASN A 39 -21.21 2.99 2.20
C ASN A 39 -21.41 2.15 0.93
N GLY A 40 -20.60 2.38 -0.11
CA GLY A 40 -20.66 1.62 -1.35
C GLY A 40 -21.97 1.74 -2.12
N THR A 41 -22.70 2.83 -1.93
CA THR A 41 -23.91 3.16 -2.68
C THR A 41 -23.57 3.92 -3.96
N ARG A 42 -24.54 4.06 -4.86
CA ARG A 42 -24.39 4.86 -6.10
C ARG A 42 -24.68 6.35 -5.84
N TYR A 43 -24.34 6.82 -4.66
CA TYR A 43 -24.64 8.19 -4.24
C TYR A 43 -23.82 9.22 -5.01
N VAL A 44 -22.54 8.96 -5.23
CA VAL A 44 -21.67 9.86 -5.98
C VAL A 44 -22.12 10.00 -7.43
N GLU A 45 -22.51 8.91 -8.09
CA GLU A 45 -23.04 8.96 -9.46
C GLU A 45 -24.37 9.75 -9.52
N ASN A 46 -25.21 9.60 -8.49
CA ASN A 46 -26.43 10.40 -8.39
C ASN A 46 -26.10 11.89 -8.29
N ILE A 47 -25.15 12.31 -7.47
CA ILE A 47 -24.69 13.71 -7.38
C ILE A 47 -24.19 14.20 -8.73
N LEU A 48 -23.34 13.41 -9.40
CA LEU A 48 -22.79 13.78 -10.70
C LEU A 48 -23.84 13.82 -11.82
N SER A 49 -24.95 13.10 -11.68
CA SER A 49 -26.07 13.18 -12.63
C SER A 49 -26.72 14.57 -12.68
N TYR A 50 -26.58 15.37 -11.62
CA TYR A 50 -27.01 16.78 -11.55
C TYR A 50 -25.94 17.77 -12.03
N GLN A 51 -24.92 17.29 -12.79
CA GLN A 51 -23.84 18.12 -13.37
C GLN A 51 -23.01 18.86 -12.30
N ALA A 52 -22.70 18.19 -11.20
CA ALA A 52 -21.88 18.74 -10.12
C ALA A 52 -20.48 19.16 -10.60
N ASN A 53 -19.87 20.13 -9.95
CA ASN A 53 -18.46 20.49 -10.15
C ASN A 53 -17.55 19.43 -9.53
N VAL A 54 -17.08 18.48 -10.36
CA VAL A 54 -16.23 17.36 -9.96
C VAL A 54 -14.95 17.82 -9.25
N GLY A 55 -14.39 18.97 -9.64
CA GLY A 55 -13.19 19.55 -9.01
C GLY A 55 -13.35 19.89 -7.53
N ASN A 56 -14.59 20.03 -7.05
CA ASN A 56 -14.91 20.34 -5.66
C ASN A 56 -15.49 19.14 -4.88
N ILE A 57 -15.47 17.93 -5.46
CA ILE A 57 -15.92 16.72 -4.78
C ILE A 57 -14.70 15.83 -4.50
N ILE A 58 -14.59 15.36 -3.27
CA ILE A 58 -13.58 14.38 -2.84
C ILE A 58 -14.28 13.25 -2.08
N GLY A 59 -13.63 12.12 -1.99
CA GLY A 59 -14.13 10.98 -1.24
C GLY A 59 -13.20 10.59 -0.10
N CYS A 60 -13.77 10.16 1.02
CA CYS A 60 -13.00 9.64 2.13
C CYS A 60 -13.73 8.46 2.75
N HIS A 61 -13.00 7.40 3.05
CA HIS A 61 -13.53 6.30 3.83
C HIS A 61 -13.82 6.71 5.27
N ASN A 62 -14.57 5.88 5.99
CA ASN A 62 -14.67 5.97 7.45
C ASN A 62 -13.46 5.32 8.12
N PHE A 63 -13.20 5.72 9.36
CA PHE A 63 -12.44 4.92 10.32
C PHE A 63 -13.40 4.10 11.19
N TYR A 64 -12.90 3.02 11.78
CA TYR A 64 -13.72 2.07 12.54
C TYR A 64 -13.14 1.84 13.95
N PRO A 65 -13.72 2.46 15.00
CA PRO A 65 -13.16 2.41 16.36
C PRO A 65 -13.38 1.08 17.08
N ARG A 66 -14.33 0.27 16.62
CA ARG A 66 -14.63 -1.04 17.19
C ARG A 66 -13.97 -2.17 16.41
N LYS A 67 -13.29 -3.09 17.08
CA LYS A 67 -12.78 -4.33 16.45
C LYS A 67 -13.86 -5.07 15.68
N TYR A 68 -13.47 -5.66 14.57
CA TYR A 68 -14.29 -6.47 13.67
C TYR A 68 -15.39 -5.70 12.93
N THR A 69 -15.28 -4.36 12.88
CA THR A 69 -16.22 -3.53 12.12
C THR A 69 -15.58 -2.75 10.98
N GLY A 70 -14.25 -2.80 10.85
CA GLY A 70 -13.52 -2.23 9.72
C GLY A 70 -13.88 -2.91 8.39
N LEU A 71 -13.60 -2.24 7.28
CA LEU A 71 -13.93 -2.76 5.97
C LEU A 71 -13.12 -4.03 5.65
N SER A 72 -13.76 -5.00 4.97
CA SER A 72 -13.04 -6.06 4.29
C SER A 72 -12.30 -5.51 3.06
N ARG A 73 -11.20 -6.14 2.66
CA ARG A 73 -10.42 -5.75 1.46
C ARG A 73 -11.29 -5.71 0.21
N GLU A 74 -12.12 -6.71 -0.02
CA GLU A 74 -13.01 -6.75 -1.17
C GLU A 74 -13.95 -5.54 -1.23
N HIS A 75 -14.61 -5.22 -0.11
CA HIS A 75 -15.52 -4.06 -0.04
C HIS A 75 -14.76 -2.75 -0.26
N PHE A 76 -13.61 -2.59 0.41
CA PHE A 76 -12.75 -1.43 0.28
C PHE A 76 -12.31 -1.19 -1.17
N LEU A 77 -11.76 -2.21 -1.84
CA LEU A 77 -11.32 -2.09 -3.24
C LEU A 77 -12.48 -1.72 -4.18
N ARG A 78 -13.62 -2.37 -4.02
CA ARG A 78 -14.81 -2.12 -4.85
C ARG A 78 -15.31 -0.69 -4.71
N THR A 79 -15.41 -0.20 -3.49
CA THR A 79 -15.95 1.14 -3.21
C THR A 79 -14.96 2.25 -3.53
N SER A 80 -13.66 2.05 -3.28
CA SER A 80 -12.61 2.97 -3.70
C SER A 80 -12.55 3.11 -5.22
N LYS A 81 -12.62 1.96 -5.94
CA LYS A 81 -12.61 1.95 -7.41
C LYS A 81 -13.77 2.75 -8.00
N GLN A 82 -14.95 2.71 -7.40
CA GLN A 82 -16.11 3.49 -7.82
C GLN A 82 -15.80 4.99 -7.91
N PHE A 83 -15.08 5.55 -6.93
CA PHE A 83 -14.69 6.95 -6.93
C PHE A 83 -13.53 7.22 -7.90
N LYS A 84 -12.56 6.33 -7.98
CA LYS A 84 -11.42 6.49 -8.91
C LYS A 84 -11.83 6.41 -10.37
N ASP A 85 -12.80 5.58 -10.72
CA ASP A 85 -13.35 5.51 -12.09
C ASP A 85 -14.02 6.84 -12.52
N LEU A 86 -14.41 7.67 -11.57
CA LEU A 86 -14.94 9.02 -11.77
C LEU A 86 -13.88 10.13 -11.66
N ASN A 87 -12.59 9.76 -11.57
CA ASN A 87 -11.45 10.67 -11.37
C ASN A 87 -11.55 11.53 -10.09
N LEU A 88 -12.21 11.04 -9.07
CA LEU A 88 -12.29 11.73 -7.79
C LEU A 88 -11.07 11.41 -6.91
N ARG A 89 -10.62 12.39 -6.16
CA ARG A 89 -9.61 12.24 -5.12
C ARG A 89 -10.17 11.44 -3.95
N THR A 90 -9.38 10.52 -3.41
CA THR A 90 -9.81 9.56 -2.41
C THR A 90 -8.88 9.54 -1.20
N ALA A 91 -9.45 9.31 -0.03
CA ALA A 91 -8.71 9.20 1.22
C ALA A 91 -9.15 7.99 2.04
N ALA A 92 -8.24 7.49 2.89
CA ALA A 92 -8.52 6.44 3.84
C ALA A 92 -7.70 6.64 5.13
N PHE A 93 -8.15 6.02 6.23
CA PHE A 93 -7.51 6.16 7.52
C PHE A 93 -6.53 5.02 7.81
N VAL A 94 -5.37 5.41 8.33
CA VAL A 94 -4.42 4.55 9.04
C VAL A 94 -4.48 4.88 10.53
N SER A 95 -4.00 3.97 11.36
CA SER A 95 -4.03 4.15 12.80
C SER A 95 -2.63 4.05 13.39
N SER A 96 -2.26 5.02 14.22
CA SER A 96 -1.06 4.94 15.05
C SER A 96 -1.24 3.89 16.14
N ASN A 97 -0.22 3.09 16.38
CA ASN A 97 -0.20 2.13 17.49
C ASN A 97 0.19 2.80 18.83
N SER A 98 0.80 3.98 18.78
CA SER A 98 1.18 4.77 19.97
C SER A 98 0.13 5.81 20.37
N GLY A 99 -0.82 6.13 19.47
CA GLY A 99 -1.85 7.14 19.72
C GLY A 99 -2.90 6.67 20.72
N GLU A 100 -2.98 7.33 21.88
CA GLU A 100 -3.91 6.98 22.97
C GLU A 100 -5.27 7.66 22.82
N PHE A 101 -5.35 8.75 22.07
CA PHE A 101 -6.55 9.57 21.96
C PHE A 101 -7.18 9.46 20.57
N GLY A 102 -8.49 9.57 20.53
CA GLY A 102 -9.25 9.58 19.29
C GLY A 102 -10.52 10.40 19.44
N PRO A 103 -11.32 10.51 18.38
CA PRO A 103 -12.61 11.21 18.42
C PRO A 103 -13.65 10.47 19.30
N TRP A 104 -13.34 9.25 19.76
CA TRP A 104 -14.20 8.41 20.59
C TRP A 104 -13.47 8.01 21.88
N PHE A 105 -14.23 7.87 22.98
CA PHE A 105 -13.66 7.52 24.28
C PHE A 105 -13.07 6.09 24.35
N VAL A 106 -13.56 5.19 23.50
CA VAL A 106 -13.07 3.81 23.42
C VAL A 106 -12.50 3.58 22.05
N VAL A 107 -11.19 3.39 22.00
CA VAL A 107 -10.46 3.01 20.79
C VAL A 107 -9.93 1.60 21.01
N ASP A 108 -10.62 0.60 20.44
CA ASP A 108 -10.23 -0.80 20.57
C ASP A 108 -9.34 -1.22 19.40
N GLY A 109 -8.03 -1.08 19.60
CA GLY A 109 -7.01 -1.43 18.59
C GLY A 109 -6.89 -0.44 17.45
N GLY A 110 -7.18 0.86 17.68
CA GLY A 110 -6.97 1.93 16.71
C GLY A 110 -8.20 2.28 15.86
N LEU A 111 -7.98 3.15 14.87
CA LEU A 111 -9.00 3.76 14.01
C LEU A 111 -8.70 3.55 12.51
N PRO A 112 -8.39 2.35 12.04
CA PRO A 112 -8.12 2.11 10.63
C PRO A 112 -9.41 2.08 9.80
N THR A 113 -9.28 2.26 8.49
CA THR A 113 -10.37 2.02 7.53
C THR A 113 -10.60 0.51 7.33
N MET A 114 -9.54 -0.25 7.10
CA MET A 114 -9.63 -1.70 6.86
C MET A 114 -9.38 -2.48 8.15
N GLU A 115 -10.17 -3.54 8.38
CA GLU A 115 -10.01 -4.34 9.61
C GLU A 115 -8.65 -5.01 9.70
N GLU A 116 -8.10 -5.46 8.59
CA GLU A 116 -6.78 -6.10 8.55
C GLU A 116 -5.61 -5.18 8.89
N HIS A 117 -5.82 -3.86 8.88
CA HIS A 117 -4.83 -2.88 9.33
C HIS A 117 -4.80 -2.68 10.84
N ARG A 118 -5.76 -3.26 11.56
CA ARG A 118 -5.84 -3.07 13.01
C ARG A 118 -4.65 -3.70 13.73
N GLY A 119 -3.90 -2.86 14.44
CA GLY A 119 -2.68 -3.26 15.14
C GLY A 119 -1.45 -3.47 14.27
N VAL A 120 -1.56 -3.26 12.94
CA VAL A 120 -0.42 -3.26 12.02
C VAL A 120 0.35 -1.95 12.17
N GLU A 121 1.65 -1.94 11.89
CA GLU A 121 2.45 -0.71 11.86
C GLU A 121 1.88 0.30 10.85
N ILE A 122 1.88 1.57 11.23
CA ILE A 122 1.26 2.65 10.44
C ILE A 122 1.87 2.80 9.04
N THR A 123 3.17 2.56 8.90
CA THR A 123 3.88 2.58 7.61
C THR A 123 3.42 1.47 6.69
N VAL A 124 3.17 0.28 7.21
CA VAL A 124 2.69 -0.88 6.45
C VAL A 124 1.25 -0.65 5.99
N GLN A 125 0.40 -0.08 6.86
CA GLN A 125 -0.97 0.33 6.50
C GLN A 125 -0.95 1.34 5.33
N ALA A 126 -0.08 2.36 5.39
CA ALA A 126 0.04 3.39 4.35
C ALA A 126 0.56 2.81 3.04
N LYS A 127 1.58 1.95 3.08
CA LYS A 127 2.10 1.23 1.91
C LYS A 127 1.01 0.43 1.21
N ASP A 128 0.20 -0.31 1.97
CA ASP A 128 -0.89 -1.10 1.43
C ASP A 128 -1.96 -0.24 0.75
N LEU A 129 -2.42 0.82 1.41
CA LEU A 129 -3.41 1.75 0.86
C LEU A 129 -2.93 2.37 -0.47
N TRP A 130 -1.71 2.88 -0.51
CA TRP A 130 -1.15 3.47 -1.73
C TRP A 130 -0.89 2.42 -2.82
N ASN A 131 -0.47 1.21 -2.44
CA ASN A 131 -0.21 0.13 -3.38
C ASN A 131 -1.45 -0.31 -4.17
N THR A 132 -2.65 -0.09 -3.62
CA THR A 132 -3.90 -0.35 -4.36
C THR A 132 -4.05 0.55 -5.60
N GLY A 133 -3.35 1.69 -5.67
CA GLY A 133 -3.56 2.72 -6.69
C GLY A 133 -4.92 3.45 -6.59
N LEU A 134 -5.69 3.15 -5.53
CA LEU A 134 -7.05 3.66 -5.35
C LEU A 134 -7.16 4.76 -4.29
N ILE A 135 -6.10 5.01 -3.52
CA ILE A 135 -6.07 6.00 -2.44
C ILE A 135 -5.00 7.05 -2.70
N ASP A 136 -5.42 8.30 -2.72
CA ASP A 136 -4.53 9.45 -2.91
C ASP A 136 -3.97 9.96 -1.58
N ASP A 137 -4.79 10.01 -0.54
CA ASP A 137 -4.46 10.60 0.75
C ASP A 137 -4.62 9.59 1.88
N VAL A 138 -3.65 9.58 2.79
CA VAL A 138 -3.69 8.81 4.01
C VAL A 138 -3.87 9.76 5.19
N ILE A 139 -4.82 9.44 6.07
CA ILE A 139 -5.18 10.24 7.25
C ILE A 139 -4.89 9.40 8.49
N VAL A 140 -4.15 9.96 9.45
CA VAL A 140 -3.98 9.32 10.77
C VAL A 140 -5.26 9.51 11.57
N GLY A 141 -5.95 8.41 11.87
CA GLY A 141 -7.29 8.42 12.46
C GLY A 141 -7.32 8.76 13.95
N ASN A 142 -6.28 8.42 14.69
CA ASN A 142 -6.13 8.75 16.11
C ASN A 142 -5.14 9.88 16.34
N MET A 143 -5.30 10.59 17.46
CA MET A 143 -4.50 11.77 17.78
C MET A 143 -3.15 11.39 18.37
N PHE A 144 -2.17 12.26 18.13
CA PHE A 144 -0.86 12.19 18.77
C PHE A 144 -0.08 10.92 18.44
N ALA A 145 -0.02 10.57 17.16
CA ALA A 145 0.98 9.62 16.68
C ALA A 145 2.39 10.08 17.12
N SER A 146 3.28 9.14 17.43
CA SER A 146 4.63 9.45 17.85
C SER A 146 5.43 10.18 16.77
N GLU A 147 6.46 10.92 17.16
CA GLU A 147 7.37 11.56 16.20
C GLU A 147 8.06 10.53 15.31
N ASP A 148 8.37 9.35 15.82
CA ASP A 148 8.98 8.26 15.05
C ASP A 148 8.02 7.71 14.01
N GLU A 149 6.73 7.49 14.33
CA GLU A 149 5.71 7.10 13.36
C GLU A 149 5.52 8.17 12.27
N LEU A 150 5.45 9.45 12.63
CA LEU A 150 5.30 10.54 11.67
C LEU A 150 6.53 10.68 10.77
N ARG A 151 7.74 10.51 11.33
CA ARG A 151 8.99 10.51 10.55
C ARG A 151 9.00 9.34 9.57
N ALA A 152 8.72 8.13 10.05
CA ALA A 152 8.66 6.94 9.21
C ALA A 152 7.65 7.08 8.06
N LEU A 153 6.45 7.64 8.32
CA LEU A 153 5.49 7.95 7.27
C LEU A 153 6.04 8.97 6.25
N SER A 154 6.77 9.99 6.70
CA SER A 154 7.33 11.04 5.82
C SER A 154 8.42 10.53 4.89
N GLU A 155 9.08 9.44 5.23
CA GLU A 155 10.14 8.80 4.44
C GLU A 155 9.59 7.84 3.37
N LEU A 156 8.30 7.50 3.42
CA LEU A 156 7.69 6.60 2.45
C LEU A 156 7.54 7.27 1.07
N ASN A 157 7.84 6.50 0.03
CA ASN A 157 7.50 6.89 -1.33
C ASN A 157 6.09 6.41 -1.69
N ARG A 158 5.13 7.31 -1.76
CA ARG A 158 3.74 6.99 -2.11
C ARG A 158 3.56 6.42 -3.54
N ASN A 159 4.54 6.59 -4.42
CA ASN A 159 4.46 6.20 -5.82
C ASN A 159 5.21 4.89 -6.12
N GLU A 160 5.91 4.31 -5.16
CA GLU A 160 6.70 3.10 -5.32
C GLU A 160 6.62 2.26 -4.05
N LEU A 161 6.16 1.02 -4.17
CA LEU A 161 6.13 0.10 -3.02
C LEU A 161 7.55 -0.21 -2.57
N GLN A 162 7.86 0.08 -1.31
CA GLN A 162 9.11 -0.26 -0.65
C GLN A 162 8.87 -1.36 0.36
N LEU A 163 9.60 -2.47 0.24
CA LEU A 163 9.50 -3.62 1.14
C LEU A 163 10.80 -3.76 1.93
N ALA A 164 10.67 -3.85 3.24
CA ALA A 164 11.80 -4.02 4.15
C ALA A 164 12.30 -5.47 4.13
N VAL A 165 13.64 -5.64 4.08
CA VAL A 165 14.30 -6.94 4.06
C VAL A 165 15.35 -7.06 5.15
N GLU A 166 15.53 -8.27 5.64
CA GLU A 166 16.64 -8.68 6.50
C GLU A 166 17.51 -9.65 5.73
N PHE A 167 18.81 -9.35 5.61
CA PHE A 167 19.75 -10.22 4.91
C PHE A 167 20.12 -11.44 5.73
N LEU A 168 20.41 -12.56 5.04
CA LEU A 168 21.03 -13.73 5.63
C LEU A 168 22.56 -13.53 5.72
N ASP A 169 23.19 -14.19 6.68
CA ASP A 169 24.65 -14.06 6.91
C ASP A 169 25.49 -14.51 5.70
N GLY A 170 24.96 -15.41 4.87
CA GLY A 170 25.60 -15.91 3.66
C GLY A 170 25.56 -14.95 2.47
N ALA A 171 24.74 -13.89 2.52
CA ALA A 171 24.55 -12.97 1.40
C ALA A 171 25.84 -12.20 1.08
N THR A 172 26.29 -12.27 -0.17
CA THR A 172 27.48 -11.58 -0.66
C THR A 172 27.23 -10.11 -0.95
N ASP A 173 28.28 -9.29 -1.03
CA ASP A 173 28.17 -7.86 -1.33
C ASP A 173 27.48 -7.61 -2.68
N VAL A 174 27.75 -8.44 -3.70
CA VAL A 174 27.10 -8.31 -5.01
C VAL A 174 25.60 -8.65 -4.95
N GLU A 175 25.21 -9.61 -4.14
CA GLU A 175 23.81 -9.96 -3.94
C GLU A 175 23.07 -8.84 -3.17
N LYS A 176 23.71 -8.27 -2.16
CA LYS A 176 23.16 -7.07 -1.45
C LYS A 176 23.02 -5.88 -2.39
N GLU A 177 24.00 -5.65 -3.25
CA GLU A 177 23.94 -4.61 -4.27
C GLU A 177 22.75 -4.84 -5.22
N ILE A 178 22.54 -6.06 -5.70
CA ILE A 178 21.39 -6.42 -6.55
C ILE A 178 20.08 -6.07 -5.82
N VAL A 179 19.92 -6.51 -4.58
CA VAL A 179 18.69 -6.34 -3.81
C VAL A 179 18.39 -4.87 -3.54
N LEU A 180 19.38 -4.06 -3.15
CA LEU A 180 19.14 -2.70 -2.66
C LEU A 180 19.21 -1.62 -3.74
N THR A 181 19.99 -1.81 -4.80
CA THR A 181 20.30 -0.72 -5.73
C THR A 181 19.55 -0.81 -7.05
N GLN A 182 19.06 -2.00 -7.42
CA GLN A 182 18.36 -2.17 -8.68
C GLN A 182 16.91 -1.69 -8.61
N LYS A 183 16.41 -1.19 -9.73
CA LYS A 183 14.97 -0.91 -9.88
C LYS A 183 14.26 -2.21 -10.22
N HIS A 184 13.59 -2.77 -9.24
CA HIS A 184 12.85 -4.00 -9.43
C HIS A 184 11.47 -3.74 -10.07
N PHE A 185 11.01 -4.70 -10.83
CA PHE A 185 9.62 -4.75 -11.29
C PHE A 185 9.20 -6.22 -11.43
N ASN A 186 7.93 -6.48 -11.18
CA ASN A 186 7.39 -7.80 -11.43
C ASN A 186 7.21 -8.01 -12.94
N ARG A 187 7.76 -9.07 -13.48
CA ARG A 187 7.65 -9.42 -14.89
C ARG A 187 6.20 -9.56 -15.35
N GLY A 188 5.89 -9.16 -16.58
CA GLY A 188 4.51 -9.14 -17.10
C GLY A 188 3.88 -10.53 -17.28
N ASP A 189 4.70 -11.57 -17.53
CA ASP A 189 4.30 -12.97 -17.48
C ASP A 189 4.38 -13.48 -16.03
N ALA A 190 3.49 -12.95 -15.18
CA ALA A 190 3.48 -13.21 -13.75
C ALA A 190 3.36 -14.70 -13.41
N SER A 191 4.09 -15.12 -12.40
CA SER A 191 4.06 -16.47 -11.82
C SER A 191 3.22 -16.47 -10.54
N GLU A 192 2.62 -17.60 -10.21
CA GLU A 192 1.98 -17.82 -8.91
C GLU A 192 3.00 -18.03 -7.78
N TYR A 193 4.25 -18.36 -8.12
CA TYR A 193 5.28 -18.76 -7.16
C TYR A 193 6.25 -17.64 -6.82
N VAL A 194 6.56 -16.77 -7.78
CA VAL A 194 7.61 -15.77 -7.61
C VAL A 194 7.31 -14.45 -8.33
N LEU A 195 7.68 -13.34 -7.70
CA LEU A 195 7.92 -12.07 -8.40
C LEU A 195 9.31 -12.15 -9.05
N ARG A 196 9.42 -11.83 -10.33
CA ARG A 196 10.67 -11.96 -11.08
C ARG A 196 11.23 -10.62 -11.50
N SER A 197 12.43 -10.28 -11.01
CA SER A 197 13.18 -9.09 -11.43
C SER A 197 14.29 -9.47 -12.41
N THR A 198 13.91 -9.74 -13.64
CA THR A 198 14.75 -10.37 -14.66
C THR A 198 15.99 -9.55 -15.08
N MET A 199 15.93 -8.22 -14.99
CA MET A 199 17.02 -7.36 -15.47
C MET A 199 18.30 -7.51 -14.65
N THR A 200 18.22 -7.99 -13.43
CA THR A 200 19.39 -8.21 -12.56
C THR A 200 20.37 -9.18 -13.18
N ARG A 201 19.93 -10.30 -13.77
CA ARG A 201 20.80 -11.26 -14.47
C ARG A 201 21.52 -10.66 -15.70
N VAL A 202 20.95 -9.63 -16.31
CA VAL A 202 21.57 -8.94 -17.45
C VAL A 202 22.63 -7.97 -16.96
N ASN A 203 22.29 -7.18 -15.94
CA ASN A 203 23.16 -6.13 -15.38
C ASN A 203 24.39 -6.73 -14.65
N PHE A 204 24.23 -7.90 -14.02
CA PHE A 204 25.27 -8.56 -13.21
C PHE A 204 25.81 -9.84 -13.87
N LYS A 205 25.63 -10.01 -15.15
CA LYS A 205 26.03 -11.20 -15.93
C LYS A 205 27.49 -11.65 -15.70
N GLN A 206 28.39 -10.69 -15.51
CA GLN A 206 29.83 -10.93 -15.34
C GLN A 206 30.21 -11.40 -13.92
N HIS A 207 29.31 -11.29 -12.96
CA HIS A 207 29.61 -11.70 -11.58
C HIS A 207 29.46 -13.21 -11.38
N ASP A 208 30.13 -13.69 -10.36
CA ASP A 208 30.06 -15.07 -9.91
C ASP A 208 29.11 -15.17 -8.72
N PHE A 209 28.28 -16.20 -8.73
CA PHE A 209 27.28 -16.46 -7.68
C PHE A 209 27.45 -17.89 -7.17
N PRO A 210 28.43 -18.15 -6.28
CA PRO A 210 28.62 -19.48 -5.70
C PRO A 210 27.35 -19.88 -4.90
N ALA A 211 27.06 -21.18 -4.88
CA ALA A 211 25.89 -21.70 -4.17
C ALA A 211 26.07 -21.56 -2.65
N HIS A 212 25.07 -20.99 -1.97
CA HIS A 212 24.93 -20.91 -0.52
C HIS A 212 23.46 -20.83 -0.13
N ASP A 213 23.11 -21.11 1.12
CA ASP A 213 21.74 -20.99 1.65
C ASP A 213 20.66 -21.54 0.71
N THR A 214 20.87 -22.77 0.21
CA THR A 214 20.00 -23.42 -0.79
C THR A 214 18.92 -24.33 -0.16
N ASN A 215 18.39 -23.96 1.01
CA ASN A 215 17.31 -24.66 1.68
C ASN A 215 15.96 -24.47 0.96
N THR A 216 14.90 -25.11 1.45
CA THR A 216 13.52 -24.85 1.02
C THR A 216 13.25 -23.36 1.07
N ILE A 217 12.69 -22.83 0.00
CA ILE A 217 12.35 -21.41 -0.14
C ILE A 217 10.97 -21.18 0.47
N ALA A 218 10.86 -20.24 1.39
CA ALA A 218 9.60 -19.87 2.03
C ALA A 218 9.01 -18.59 1.42
N LYS A 219 7.71 -18.35 1.63
CA LYS A 219 7.07 -17.08 1.23
C LYS A 219 7.79 -15.89 1.87
N GLY A 220 8.16 -14.91 1.03
CA GLY A 220 8.90 -13.71 1.42
C GLY A 220 10.41 -13.87 1.36
N ASP A 221 10.95 -15.04 1.02
CA ASP A 221 12.38 -15.15 0.74
C ASP A 221 12.72 -14.39 -0.55
N VAL A 222 13.78 -13.59 -0.46
CA VAL A 222 14.42 -12.94 -1.61
C VAL A 222 15.55 -13.85 -2.07
N THR A 223 15.50 -14.23 -3.33
CA THR A 223 16.39 -15.23 -3.88
C THR A 223 17.15 -14.71 -5.09
N ILE A 224 18.36 -15.26 -5.33
CA ILE A 224 19.15 -14.99 -6.53
C ILE A 224 19.61 -16.32 -7.10
N ASP A 225 19.36 -16.53 -8.39
CA ASP A 225 19.81 -17.74 -9.09
C ASP A 225 21.34 -17.77 -9.15
N ASN A 226 21.92 -18.90 -8.70
CA ASN A 226 23.36 -19.09 -8.61
C ASN A 226 23.96 -19.69 -9.90
N ASN A 227 25.25 -20.02 -9.87
CA ASN A 227 25.98 -20.56 -11.02
C ASN A 227 25.38 -21.86 -11.60
N GLY A 228 24.60 -22.61 -10.82
CA GLY A 228 23.89 -23.80 -11.28
C GLY A 228 22.80 -23.56 -12.31
N TYR A 229 22.24 -22.35 -12.34
CA TYR A 229 21.24 -21.92 -13.34
C TYR A 229 21.88 -21.06 -14.46
N GLU A 230 22.86 -21.54 -15.11
CA GLU A 230 23.70 -20.91 -16.12
C GLU A 230 23.07 -19.70 -16.87
N ARG A 231 21.84 -19.84 -17.41
CA ARG A 231 21.12 -18.77 -18.15
C ARG A 231 20.39 -17.76 -17.25
N TYR A 232 20.06 -18.16 -16.04
CA TYR A 232 19.30 -17.35 -15.10
C TYR A 232 20.17 -16.74 -14.01
N LYS A 233 21.44 -17.13 -13.96
CA LYS A 233 22.43 -16.66 -12.98
C LYS A 233 22.32 -15.15 -12.74
N GLY A 234 22.13 -14.75 -11.47
CA GLY A 234 21.95 -13.37 -11.06
C GLY A 234 20.51 -12.83 -11.21
N GLU A 235 19.53 -13.66 -11.62
CA GLU A 235 18.12 -13.23 -11.61
C GLU A 235 17.62 -13.18 -10.16
N MET A 236 17.14 -12.03 -9.72
CA MET A 236 16.52 -11.85 -8.41
C MET A 236 15.02 -12.16 -8.47
N GLN A 237 14.54 -12.87 -7.46
CA GLN A 237 13.15 -13.23 -7.31
C GLN A 237 12.69 -13.01 -5.86
N VAL A 238 11.39 -12.84 -5.65
CA VAL A 238 10.77 -12.87 -4.31
C VAL A 238 9.72 -13.94 -4.29
N ALA A 239 9.80 -14.86 -3.35
CA ALA A 239 8.90 -15.99 -3.23
C ALA A 239 7.51 -15.56 -2.74
N LEU A 240 6.45 -15.98 -3.44
CA LEU A 240 5.05 -15.76 -3.09
C LEU A 240 4.47 -16.90 -2.26
N GLN A 241 5.07 -18.07 -2.32
CA GLN A 241 4.69 -19.26 -1.56
C GLN A 241 5.89 -20.18 -1.35
N GLU A 242 5.71 -21.19 -0.51
CA GLU A 242 6.75 -22.19 -0.27
C GLU A 242 7.00 -23.04 -1.52
N MET A 243 8.29 -23.33 -1.81
CA MET A 243 8.69 -24.17 -2.91
C MET A 243 10.02 -24.89 -2.63
N GLU A 244 10.21 -26.03 -3.28
CA GLU A 244 11.48 -26.75 -3.24
C GLU A 244 12.60 -25.95 -3.90
N ASN A 245 13.81 -26.08 -3.37
CA ASN A 245 15.02 -25.52 -3.95
C ASN A 245 15.88 -26.65 -4.55
N SER A 246 16.16 -26.54 -5.83
CA SER A 246 17.02 -27.51 -6.53
C SER A 246 18.52 -27.39 -6.19
N GLY A 247 18.89 -26.46 -5.30
CA GLY A 247 20.29 -26.12 -4.99
C GLY A 247 20.89 -25.07 -5.94
N ASN A 248 20.11 -24.60 -6.91
CA ASN A 248 20.57 -23.64 -7.92
C ASN A 248 20.13 -22.20 -7.65
N THR A 249 19.54 -21.94 -6.47
CA THR A 249 19.03 -20.63 -6.08
C THR A 249 19.45 -20.33 -4.64
N ASN A 250 20.13 -19.20 -4.43
CA ASN A 250 20.55 -18.73 -3.11
C ASN A 250 19.41 -17.94 -2.44
N ILE A 251 19.15 -18.20 -1.17
CA ILE A 251 18.28 -17.34 -0.35
C ILE A 251 19.17 -16.26 0.27
N VAL A 252 18.98 -15.00 -0.14
CA VAL A 252 19.88 -13.90 0.24
C VAL A 252 19.32 -12.98 1.30
N ALA A 253 17.98 -12.82 1.33
CA ALA A 253 17.29 -11.97 2.30
C ALA A 253 15.85 -12.47 2.53
N ARG A 254 15.17 -11.86 3.49
CA ARG A 254 13.74 -12.12 3.78
C ARG A 254 12.97 -10.84 3.93
N ILE A 255 11.82 -10.76 3.29
CA ILE A 255 10.84 -9.70 3.57
C ILE A 255 10.41 -9.83 5.03
N VAL A 256 10.39 -8.72 5.75
CA VAL A 256 9.94 -8.70 7.15
C VAL A 256 8.53 -9.26 7.28
N PRO A 257 8.22 -10.02 8.34
CA PRO A 257 6.95 -10.72 8.47
C PRO A 257 5.72 -9.83 8.28
N GLU A 258 5.78 -8.61 8.77
CA GLU A 258 4.70 -7.63 8.78
C GLU A 258 4.32 -7.13 7.38
N GLU A 259 5.25 -7.24 6.41
CA GLU A 259 5.04 -6.77 5.03
C GLU A 259 4.79 -7.89 4.01
N ARG A 260 4.89 -9.16 4.42
CA ARG A 260 4.79 -10.31 3.48
C ARG A 260 3.46 -10.39 2.75
N TYR A 261 2.37 -9.93 3.36
CA TYR A 261 1.05 -9.94 2.70
C TYR A 261 0.95 -8.92 1.56
N LEU A 262 1.79 -7.87 1.57
CA LEU A 262 1.86 -6.89 0.48
C LEU A 262 2.34 -7.52 -0.83
N LEU A 263 3.09 -8.61 -0.76
CA LEU A 263 3.55 -9.35 -1.95
C LEU A 263 2.39 -9.82 -2.84
N ASP A 264 1.27 -10.20 -2.22
CA ASP A 264 0.08 -10.70 -2.92
C ASP A 264 -0.66 -9.59 -3.71
N THR A 265 -0.28 -8.33 -3.50
CA THR A 265 -0.90 -7.16 -4.13
C THR A 265 -0.07 -6.57 -5.27
N ILE A 266 1.13 -7.11 -5.53
CA ILE A 266 2.04 -6.60 -6.57
C ILE A 266 1.59 -7.09 -7.94
N LEU A 267 1.22 -6.14 -8.79
CA LEU A 267 0.73 -6.42 -10.14
C LEU A 267 1.86 -6.70 -11.14
N PRO A 268 1.57 -7.37 -12.28
CA PRO A 268 2.49 -7.45 -13.41
C PRO A 268 2.93 -6.06 -13.87
N TRP A 269 4.22 -5.90 -14.20
CA TRP A 269 4.89 -4.66 -14.57
C TRP A 269 4.99 -3.60 -13.47
N GLN A 270 4.48 -3.88 -12.28
CA GLN A 270 4.61 -2.96 -11.16
C GLN A 270 6.06 -2.89 -10.68
N HIS A 271 6.53 -1.67 -10.46
CA HIS A 271 7.81 -1.40 -9.83
C HIS A 271 7.72 -1.50 -8.31
N PHE A 272 8.79 -1.98 -7.72
CA PHE A 272 8.96 -2.03 -6.27
C PHE A 272 10.45 -1.87 -5.91
N ARG A 273 10.72 -1.57 -4.66
CA ARG A 273 12.07 -1.46 -4.11
C ARG A 273 12.20 -2.30 -2.86
N LEU A 274 13.39 -2.85 -2.66
CA LEU A 274 13.76 -3.50 -1.41
C LEU A 274 14.67 -2.55 -0.62
N VAL A 275 14.43 -2.43 0.68
CA VAL A 275 15.18 -1.58 1.59
C VAL A 275 15.62 -2.40 2.80
N GLU A 276 16.84 -2.20 3.27
CA GLU A 276 17.33 -2.88 4.48
C GLU A 276 16.59 -2.32 5.70
N LYS A 277 16.17 -3.22 6.61
CA LYS A 277 15.47 -2.87 7.85
C LYS A 277 16.41 -2.21 8.85
#